data_02b87be1c073de0ded9de8fd329735bf
#
_entry.id   02b87be1c073de0ded9de8fd329735bf
#
_cell.length_a   1.000
_cell.length_b   1.000
_cell.length_c   1.000
_cell.angle_alpha   90.00
_cell.angle_beta   90.00
_cell.angle_gamma   90.00
#
_symmetry.space_group_name_H-M   'P 1'
#
loop_
_entity.id
_entity.type
_entity.pdbx_description
1 polymer ?
#
loop_
_entity_poly.entity_id
_entity_poly.type
_entity_poly.pdbx_seq_one_letter_code
_entity_poly.pdbx_strand_id
1 'polypeptide(L)'
;MANKTNSADDSYETPSGPSIKVRNLRVNYGEREILHSISFEVPAGETMVILGGSGSGKSTLLRTLVGLEKPTAGEIWMGDKNFAALTDAERDTLRKKMGMSFQGGALFGAMTVGENVALPLHEHTNLEQSTIEIMVRLKLDQVGLSGFENYMPAQLSGGMKKRAAIARAMAMDPEILFFDEPSAGLDPIIAAGIDELILKVKKVYRITIVVVTH
;
A
#
# COMPACT_ATOMS: atom_id res chain seq x y z
N MET A 1 16.59 33.66 -39.30
CA MET A 1 15.42 32.78 -38.99
C MET A 1 15.80 31.92 -37.79
N ALA A 2 15.34 32.32 -36.62
CA ALA A 2 15.65 31.66 -35.35
C ALA A 2 14.60 30.60 -35.09
N ASN A 3 15.01 29.36 -34.98
CA ASN A 3 14.16 28.23 -34.69
C ASN A 3 13.83 28.23 -33.17
N LYS A 4 12.60 28.57 -32.83
CA LYS A 4 12.09 28.41 -31.48
C LYS A 4 11.80 26.93 -31.26
N THR A 5 12.66 26.26 -30.52
CA THR A 5 12.37 24.96 -29.92
C THR A 5 11.32 25.17 -28.85
N ASN A 6 10.12 24.63 -29.09
CA ASN A 6 9.07 24.47 -28.10
C ASN A 6 9.62 23.60 -26.96
N SER A 7 9.89 24.21 -25.82
CA SER A 7 10.02 23.50 -24.56
C SER A 7 8.62 22.99 -24.18
N ALA A 8 8.43 21.68 -24.20
CA ALA A 8 7.24 21.06 -23.62
C ALA A 8 7.12 21.56 -22.18
N ASP A 9 5.97 22.13 -21.88
CA ASP A 9 5.55 22.59 -20.57
C ASP A 9 5.35 21.34 -19.69
N ASP A 10 6.41 20.94 -18.96
CA ASP A 10 6.32 20.00 -17.87
C ASP A 10 5.60 20.69 -16.69
N SER A 11 4.31 20.92 -16.87
CA SER A 11 3.44 21.26 -15.74
C SER A 11 3.46 20.07 -14.79
N TYR A 12 4.35 20.11 -13.79
CA TYR A 12 4.38 19.18 -12.67
C TYR A 12 3.05 19.30 -11.92
N GLU A 13 2.09 18.47 -12.34
CA GLU A 13 0.88 18.27 -11.54
C GLU A 13 1.31 17.80 -10.14
N THR A 14 0.75 18.41 -9.11
CA THR A 14 1.05 18.10 -7.72
C THR A 14 0.83 16.61 -7.45
N PRO A 15 1.70 15.94 -6.66
CA PRO A 15 1.52 14.55 -6.26
C PRO A 15 0.13 14.33 -5.64
N SER A 16 -0.53 13.22 -5.97
CA SER A 16 -1.90 12.96 -5.51
C SER A 16 -1.97 12.43 -4.07
N GLY A 17 -0.86 11.93 -3.53
CA GLY A 17 -0.81 11.35 -2.18
C GLY A 17 -0.29 12.35 -1.13
N PRO A 18 -0.70 12.21 0.15
CA PRO A 18 -0.17 13.01 1.24
C PRO A 18 1.26 12.59 1.60
N SER A 19 2.03 13.51 2.18
CA SER A 19 3.32 13.20 2.81
C SER A 19 3.10 12.38 4.09
N ILE A 20 4.10 11.57 4.44
CA ILE A 20 4.14 10.88 5.74
C ILE A 20 5.30 11.43 6.54
N LYS A 21 5.05 11.88 7.78
CA LYS A 21 6.08 12.34 8.69
C LYS A 21 5.96 11.61 10.02
N VAL A 22 7.02 10.96 10.43
CA VAL A 22 7.14 10.23 11.69
C VAL A 22 8.15 10.94 12.59
N ARG A 23 7.78 11.17 13.84
CA ARG A 23 8.64 11.86 14.83
C ARG A 23 8.71 11.07 16.11
N ASN A 24 9.93 10.70 16.52
CA ASN A 24 10.26 10.05 17.79
C ASN A 24 9.34 8.86 18.12
N LEU A 25 8.95 8.09 17.09
CA LEU A 25 8.01 6.98 17.21
C LEU A 25 8.61 5.86 18.06
N ARG A 26 7.87 5.46 19.09
CA ARG A 26 8.23 4.34 19.97
C ARG A 26 7.07 3.35 20.04
N VAL A 27 7.40 2.07 20.07
CA VAL A 27 6.42 0.98 20.26
C VAL A 27 7.01 -0.04 21.21
N ASN A 28 6.26 -0.37 22.26
CA ASN A 28 6.64 -1.35 23.26
C ASN A 28 5.62 -2.49 23.28
N TYR A 29 6.10 -3.74 23.42
CA TYR A 29 5.31 -4.91 23.78
C TYR A 29 5.63 -5.32 25.20
N GLY A 30 4.78 -4.91 26.15
CA GLY A 30 5.09 -5.00 27.56
C GLY A 30 6.32 -4.16 27.90
N GLU A 31 7.33 -4.79 28.51
CA GLU A 31 8.61 -4.12 28.85
C GLU A 31 9.60 -4.05 27.68
N ARG A 32 9.35 -4.75 26.58
CA ARG A 32 10.25 -4.80 25.45
C ARG A 32 9.96 -3.65 24.47
N GLU A 33 10.90 -2.72 24.33
CA GLU A 33 10.87 -1.71 23.27
C GLU A 33 11.21 -2.34 21.92
N ILE A 34 10.35 -2.16 20.92
CA ILE A 34 10.51 -2.70 19.56
C ILE A 34 10.97 -1.59 18.60
N LEU A 35 10.38 -0.38 18.73
CA LEU A 35 10.77 0.77 17.94
C LEU A 35 11.37 1.82 18.85
N HIS A 36 12.63 2.17 18.60
CA HIS A 36 13.46 3.03 19.44
C HIS A 36 13.54 4.45 18.87
N SER A 37 12.51 5.29 19.09
CA SER A 37 12.52 6.72 18.72
C SER A 37 12.81 6.96 17.22
N ILE A 38 12.03 6.32 16.35
CA ILE A 38 12.20 6.39 14.90
C ILE A 38 11.63 7.71 14.37
N SER A 39 12.40 8.39 13.50
CA SER A 39 11.95 9.62 12.82
C SER A 39 12.36 9.57 11.35
N PHE A 40 11.42 9.88 10.46
CA PHE A 40 11.65 10.00 9.01
C PHE A 40 10.52 10.79 8.36
N GLU A 41 10.73 11.16 7.10
CA GLU A 41 9.72 11.82 6.27
C GLU A 41 9.70 11.18 4.88
N VAL A 42 8.49 10.96 4.36
CA VAL A 42 8.25 10.54 2.97
C VAL A 42 7.52 11.68 2.29
N PRO A 43 8.13 12.36 1.31
CA PRO A 43 7.44 13.39 0.55
C PRO A 43 6.23 12.81 -0.19
N ALA A 44 5.24 13.68 -0.47
CA ALA A 44 4.06 13.30 -1.23
C ALA A 44 4.42 12.71 -2.60
N GLY A 45 3.81 11.58 -2.95
CA GLY A 45 4.07 10.88 -4.21
C GLY A 45 5.42 10.18 -4.33
N GLU A 46 6.22 10.17 -3.25
CA GLU A 46 7.52 9.48 -3.24
C GLU A 46 7.45 8.06 -2.66
N THR A 47 8.50 7.29 -2.92
CA THR A 47 8.66 5.94 -2.38
C THR A 47 9.75 5.92 -1.33
N MET A 48 9.41 5.45 -0.13
CA MET A 48 10.35 5.12 0.94
C MET A 48 10.56 3.60 0.98
N VAL A 49 11.81 3.17 0.92
CA VAL A 49 12.18 1.77 1.15
C VAL A 49 12.89 1.66 2.50
N ILE A 50 12.39 0.81 3.37
CA ILE A 50 12.93 0.55 4.71
C ILE A 50 13.56 -0.84 4.69
N LEU A 51 14.87 -0.87 4.85
CA LEU A 51 15.67 -2.10 4.86
C LEU A 51 16.02 -2.52 6.30
N GLY A 52 16.07 -3.81 6.53
CA GLY A 52 16.52 -4.32 7.84
C GLY A 52 16.35 -5.83 7.97
N GLY A 53 17.14 -6.44 8.83
CA GLY A 53 17.08 -7.88 9.12
C GLY A 53 15.76 -8.32 9.76
N SER A 54 15.55 -9.65 9.84
CA SER A 54 14.40 -10.24 10.53
C SER A 54 14.37 -9.79 12.00
N GLY A 55 13.19 -9.45 12.50
CA GLY A 55 13.01 -9.02 13.88
C GLY A 55 13.41 -7.56 14.17
N SER A 56 13.85 -6.76 13.19
CA SER A 56 14.21 -5.34 13.37
C SER A 56 13.03 -4.39 13.59
N GLY A 57 11.78 -4.90 13.61
CA GLY A 57 10.59 -4.07 13.86
C GLY A 57 9.90 -3.51 12.60
N LYS A 58 10.33 -3.87 11.38
CA LYS A 58 9.76 -3.35 10.12
C LYS A 58 8.24 -3.54 10.02
N SER A 59 7.76 -4.76 10.23
CA SER A 59 6.31 -5.05 10.19
C SER A 59 5.55 -4.36 11.33
N THR A 60 6.19 -4.20 12.51
CA THR A 60 5.64 -3.40 13.61
C THR A 60 5.50 -1.94 13.20
N LEU A 61 6.52 -1.37 12.55
CA LEU A 61 6.46 -0.01 12.02
C LEU A 61 5.31 0.15 11.02
N LEU A 62 5.19 -0.73 10.02
CA LEU A 62 4.08 -0.66 9.06
C LEU A 62 2.72 -0.76 9.74
N ARG A 63 2.53 -1.72 10.67
CA ARG A 63 1.28 -1.87 11.42
C ARG A 63 0.94 -0.61 12.21
N THR A 64 1.95 0.04 12.77
CA THR A 64 1.78 1.30 13.50
C THR A 64 1.39 2.44 12.55
N LEU A 65 2.01 2.53 11.37
CA LEU A 65 1.68 3.54 10.35
C LEU A 65 0.24 3.42 9.86
N VAL A 66 -0.26 2.20 9.65
CA VAL A 66 -1.67 1.98 9.23
C VAL A 66 -2.65 1.95 10.41
N GLY A 67 -2.16 2.12 11.64
CA GLY A 67 -2.98 2.18 12.86
C GLY A 67 -3.52 0.84 13.35
N LEU A 68 -2.94 -0.28 12.92
CA LEU A 68 -3.21 -1.61 13.48
C LEU A 68 -2.53 -1.81 14.84
N GLU A 69 -1.48 -1.02 15.09
CA GLU A 69 -0.72 -0.99 16.35
C GLU A 69 -0.72 0.43 16.90
N LYS A 70 -0.89 0.59 18.21
CA LYS A 70 -0.82 1.91 18.83
C LYS A 70 0.62 2.24 19.23
N PRO A 71 1.14 3.42 18.87
CA PRO A 71 2.44 3.85 19.36
C PRO A 71 2.41 4.10 20.87
N THR A 72 3.51 3.77 21.55
CA THR A 72 3.69 4.10 22.97
C THR A 72 4.03 5.57 23.15
N ALA A 73 4.75 6.16 22.18
CA ALA A 73 5.09 7.59 22.13
C ALA A 73 5.41 8.00 20.69
N GLY A 74 5.46 9.32 20.48
CA GLY A 74 5.78 9.91 19.17
C GLY A 74 4.57 10.27 18.36
N GLU A 75 4.80 10.74 17.15
CA GLU A 75 3.77 11.27 16.25
C GLU A 75 3.87 10.63 14.87
N ILE A 76 2.70 10.46 14.22
CA ILE A 76 2.58 10.03 12.84
C ILE A 76 1.68 11.04 12.13
N TRP A 77 2.25 11.79 11.21
CA TRP A 77 1.52 12.77 10.40
C TRP A 77 1.30 12.21 9.00
N MET A 78 0.08 12.34 8.51
CA MET A 78 -0.33 12.04 7.15
C MET A 78 -0.92 13.30 6.54
N GLY A 79 -0.14 13.94 5.69
CA GLY A 79 -0.39 15.33 5.30
C GLY A 79 -0.36 16.25 6.52
N ASP A 80 -1.47 16.93 6.77
CA ASP A 80 -1.66 17.87 7.89
C ASP A 80 -2.26 17.22 9.15
N LYS A 81 -2.59 15.93 9.13
CA LYS A 81 -3.28 15.23 10.22
C LYS A 81 -2.32 14.37 11.04
N ASN A 82 -2.27 14.59 12.36
CA ASN A 82 -1.57 13.70 13.29
C ASN A 82 -2.43 12.44 13.54
N PHE A 83 -2.14 11.38 12.79
CA PHE A 83 -2.88 10.12 12.80
C PHE A 83 -2.96 9.47 14.19
N ALA A 84 -1.89 9.61 15.01
CA ALA A 84 -1.87 9.05 16.36
C ALA A 84 -2.84 9.75 17.32
N ALA A 85 -3.16 11.03 17.07
CA ALA A 85 -4.06 11.85 17.91
C ALA A 85 -5.52 11.81 17.46
N LEU A 86 -5.84 11.21 16.29
CA LEU A 86 -7.21 11.16 15.75
C LEU A 86 -8.12 10.25 16.58
N THR A 87 -9.40 10.56 16.56
CA THR A 87 -10.48 9.65 17.01
C THR A 87 -10.55 8.41 16.11
N ASP A 88 -11.20 7.34 16.57
CA ASP A 88 -11.32 6.11 15.76
C ASP A 88 -12.10 6.38 14.45
N ALA A 89 -13.15 7.20 14.45
CA ALA A 89 -13.91 7.55 13.25
C ALA A 89 -13.08 8.34 12.23
N GLU A 90 -12.25 9.29 12.69
CA GLU A 90 -11.33 10.04 11.83
C GLU A 90 -10.23 9.14 11.26
N ARG A 91 -9.69 8.22 12.09
CA ARG A 91 -8.73 7.20 11.66
C ARG A 91 -9.30 6.29 10.58
N ASP A 92 -10.55 5.83 10.73
CA ASP A 92 -11.21 4.97 9.74
C ASP A 92 -11.40 5.71 8.41
N THR A 93 -11.71 7.00 8.46
CA THR A 93 -11.78 7.84 7.25
C THR A 93 -10.43 7.92 6.53
N LEU A 94 -9.33 8.06 7.26
CA LEU A 94 -7.98 8.05 6.66
C LEU A 94 -7.57 6.66 6.18
N ARG A 95 -7.91 5.58 6.92
CA ARG A 95 -7.61 4.20 6.50
C ARG A 95 -8.21 3.83 5.16
N LYS A 96 -9.39 4.36 4.81
CA LYS A 96 -10.02 4.17 3.49
C LYS A 96 -9.16 4.71 2.34
N LYS A 97 -8.26 5.66 2.63
CA LYS A 97 -7.30 6.23 1.69
C LYS A 97 -5.95 5.52 1.69
N MET A 98 -5.82 4.44 2.43
CA MET A 98 -4.61 3.64 2.55
C MET A 98 -4.86 2.23 2.04
N GLY A 99 -3.90 1.70 1.30
CA GLY A 99 -3.88 0.29 0.94
C GLY A 99 -2.69 -0.41 1.59
N MET A 100 -2.86 -1.67 1.97
CA MET A 100 -1.78 -2.48 2.53
C MET A 100 -1.72 -3.86 1.90
N SER A 101 -0.54 -4.23 1.43
CA SER A 101 -0.22 -5.59 0.99
C SER A 101 0.70 -6.24 2.03
N PHE A 102 0.19 -7.27 2.70
CA PHE A 102 0.91 -8.03 3.73
C PHE A 102 1.89 -9.04 3.11
N GLN A 103 2.91 -9.45 3.84
CA GLN A 103 3.95 -10.38 3.41
C GLN A 103 3.42 -11.67 2.76
N GLY A 104 2.42 -12.30 3.34
CA GLY A 104 1.76 -13.50 2.80
C GLY A 104 0.67 -13.23 1.76
N GLY A 105 0.43 -11.95 1.39
CA GLY A 105 -0.72 -11.53 0.59
C GLY A 105 -2.01 -11.47 1.40
N ALA A 106 -2.16 -12.27 2.45
CA ALA A 106 -3.32 -12.35 3.35
C ALA A 106 -4.67 -12.41 2.61
N LEU A 107 -4.73 -13.12 1.49
CA LEU A 107 -5.99 -13.39 0.78
C LEU A 107 -6.88 -14.32 1.61
N PHE A 108 -8.17 -14.04 1.63
CA PHE A 108 -9.15 -14.93 2.25
C PHE A 108 -9.31 -16.19 1.39
N GLY A 109 -8.88 -17.33 1.94
CA GLY A 109 -8.84 -18.61 1.21
C GLY A 109 -10.21 -19.15 0.81
N ALA A 110 -11.29 -18.74 1.49
CA ALA A 110 -12.67 -19.10 1.21
C ALA A 110 -13.37 -18.19 0.18
N MET A 111 -12.66 -17.17 -0.31
CA MET A 111 -13.14 -16.20 -1.29
C MET A 111 -12.36 -16.34 -2.59
N THR A 112 -12.99 -16.14 -3.72
CA THR A 112 -12.32 -16.04 -5.02
C THR A 112 -11.39 -14.83 -5.06
N VAL A 113 -10.55 -14.75 -6.08
CA VAL A 113 -9.67 -13.60 -6.32
C VAL A 113 -10.49 -12.32 -6.50
N GLY A 114 -11.57 -12.39 -7.28
CA GLY A 114 -12.47 -11.26 -7.49
C GLY A 114 -13.13 -10.80 -6.19
N GLU A 115 -13.66 -11.74 -5.39
CA GLU A 115 -14.26 -11.42 -4.08
C GLU A 115 -13.22 -10.81 -3.10
N ASN A 116 -11.98 -11.29 -3.10
CA ASN A 116 -10.91 -10.67 -2.31
C ASN A 116 -10.67 -9.21 -2.70
N VAL A 117 -10.64 -8.90 -4.00
CA VAL A 117 -10.44 -7.52 -4.49
C VAL A 117 -11.68 -6.67 -4.26
N ALA A 118 -12.88 -7.24 -4.37
CA ALA A 118 -14.15 -6.56 -4.13
C ALA A 118 -14.39 -6.21 -2.66
N LEU A 119 -13.81 -6.97 -1.72
CA LEU A 119 -14.10 -6.87 -0.30
C LEU A 119 -14.00 -5.43 0.26
N PRO A 120 -12.91 -4.67 0.03
CA PRO A 120 -12.83 -3.29 0.51
C PRO A 120 -13.93 -2.38 -0.06
N LEU A 121 -14.36 -2.63 -1.30
CA LEU A 121 -15.41 -1.85 -1.95
C LEU A 121 -16.78 -2.14 -1.31
N HIS A 122 -17.08 -3.42 -1.02
CA HIS A 122 -18.32 -3.81 -0.33
C HIS A 122 -18.39 -3.24 1.10
N GLU A 123 -17.27 -3.29 1.84
CA GLU A 123 -17.23 -2.85 3.25
C GLU A 123 -17.27 -1.33 3.41
N HIS A 124 -16.79 -0.58 2.42
CA HIS A 124 -16.52 0.86 2.60
C HIS A 124 -17.24 1.77 1.63
N THR A 125 -18.02 1.23 0.69
CA THR A 125 -18.78 2.01 -0.31
C THR A 125 -20.22 1.50 -0.42
N ASN A 126 -21.07 2.32 -1.04
CA ASN A 126 -22.44 1.94 -1.41
C ASN A 126 -22.56 1.78 -2.95
N LEU A 127 -21.50 1.29 -3.60
CA LEU A 127 -21.50 1.12 -5.05
C LEU A 127 -22.41 -0.06 -5.48
N GLU A 128 -23.04 0.10 -6.61
CA GLU A 128 -23.78 -0.98 -7.27
C GLU A 128 -22.86 -2.16 -7.59
N GLN A 129 -23.38 -3.38 -7.48
CA GLN A 129 -22.64 -4.62 -7.73
C GLN A 129 -21.96 -4.63 -9.10
N SER A 130 -22.64 -4.16 -10.16
CA SER A 130 -22.10 -4.05 -11.51
C SER A 130 -20.88 -3.11 -11.59
N THR A 131 -20.89 -2.02 -10.83
CA THR A 131 -19.76 -1.09 -10.73
C THR A 131 -18.58 -1.74 -10.03
N ILE A 132 -18.82 -2.45 -8.91
CA ILE A 132 -17.78 -3.19 -8.18
C ILE A 132 -17.13 -4.23 -9.10
N GLU A 133 -17.90 -4.98 -9.88
CA GLU A 133 -17.38 -5.97 -10.81
C GLU A 133 -16.49 -5.36 -11.92
N ILE A 134 -16.84 -4.18 -12.40
CA ILE A 134 -16.00 -3.43 -13.35
C ILE A 134 -14.70 -3.01 -12.68
N MET A 135 -14.77 -2.42 -11.47
CA MET A 135 -13.59 -2.00 -10.72
C MET A 135 -12.65 -3.18 -10.43
N VAL A 136 -13.19 -4.31 -10.00
CA VAL A 136 -12.43 -5.55 -9.75
C VAL A 136 -11.68 -5.99 -11.01
N ARG A 137 -12.36 -6.06 -12.17
CA ARG A 137 -11.71 -6.42 -13.44
C ARG A 137 -10.60 -5.46 -13.82
N LEU A 138 -10.81 -4.16 -13.65
CA LEU A 138 -9.78 -3.14 -13.90
C LEU A 138 -8.58 -3.32 -12.98
N LYS A 139 -8.79 -3.56 -11.68
CA LYS A 139 -7.68 -3.76 -10.72
C LYS A 139 -6.92 -5.06 -11.00
N LEU A 140 -7.60 -6.13 -11.39
CA LEU A 140 -6.95 -7.38 -11.77
C LEU A 140 -6.18 -7.25 -13.09
N ASP A 141 -6.71 -6.52 -14.06
CA ASP A 141 -5.99 -6.22 -15.31
C ASP A 141 -4.69 -5.46 -15.05
N GLN A 142 -4.72 -4.44 -14.19
CA GLN A 142 -3.56 -3.63 -13.82
C GLN A 142 -2.39 -4.45 -13.25
N VAL A 143 -2.69 -5.55 -12.57
CA VAL A 143 -1.69 -6.45 -11.99
C VAL A 143 -1.40 -7.68 -12.89
N GLY A 144 -1.99 -7.75 -14.08
CA GLY A 144 -1.80 -8.86 -15.03
C GLY A 144 -2.52 -10.15 -14.61
N LEU A 145 -3.70 -10.02 -14.01
CA LEU A 145 -4.55 -11.14 -13.57
C LEU A 145 -5.95 -11.09 -14.22
N SER A 146 -6.07 -10.55 -15.45
CA SER A 146 -7.32 -10.59 -16.22
C SER A 146 -7.78 -12.03 -16.43
N GLY A 147 -9.06 -12.31 -16.15
CA GLY A 147 -9.66 -13.65 -16.30
C GLY A 147 -9.46 -14.58 -15.12
N PHE A 148 -8.82 -14.10 -14.04
CA PHE A 148 -8.62 -14.89 -12.80
C PHE A 148 -9.63 -14.55 -11.70
N GLU A 149 -10.68 -13.79 -11.99
CA GLU A 149 -11.68 -13.33 -11.02
C GLU A 149 -12.31 -14.47 -10.23
N ASN A 150 -12.62 -15.58 -10.90
CA ASN A 150 -13.32 -16.73 -10.34
C ASN A 150 -12.38 -17.81 -9.74
N TYR A 151 -11.07 -17.61 -9.80
CA TYR A 151 -10.11 -18.55 -9.21
C TYR A 151 -10.02 -18.38 -7.70
N MET A 152 -9.83 -19.51 -7.02
CA MET A 152 -9.54 -19.51 -5.58
C MET A 152 -8.05 -19.20 -5.33
N PRO A 153 -7.67 -18.56 -4.22
CA PRO A 153 -6.27 -18.33 -3.89
C PRO A 153 -5.40 -19.59 -3.92
N ALA A 154 -5.96 -20.75 -3.57
CA ALA A 154 -5.25 -22.04 -3.61
C ALA A 154 -4.81 -22.45 -5.03
N GLN A 155 -5.48 -21.94 -6.07
CA GLN A 155 -5.19 -22.25 -7.48
C GLN A 155 -4.11 -21.33 -8.08
N LEU A 156 -3.69 -20.29 -7.34
CA LEU A 156 -2.71 -19.31 -7.80
C LEU A 156 -1.28 -19.69 -7.43
N SER A 157 -0.32 -19.34 -8.28
CA SER A 157 1.11 -19.35 -7.92
C SER A 157 1.42 -18.30 -6.83
N GLY A 158 2.59 -18.39 -6.19
CA GLY A 158 3.03 -17.40 -5.20
C GLY A 158 3.05 -15.97 -5.74
N GLY A 159 3.58 -15.76 -6.94
CA GLY A 159 3.60 -14.46 -7.60
C GLY A 159 2.20 -13.94 -7.92
N MET A 160 1.29 -14.81 -8.40
CA MET A 160 -0.12 -14.44 -8.65
C MET A 160 -0.85 -14.03 -7.37
N LYS A 161 -0.61 -14.72 -6.24
CA LYS A 161 -1.16 -14.33 -4.94
C LYS A 161 -0.69 -12.94 -4.51
N LYS A 162 0.59 -12.63 -4.71
CA LYS A 162 1.14 -11.29 -4.43
C LYS A 162 0.49 -10.22 -5.31
N ARG A 163 0.33 -10.47 -6.61
CA ARG A 163 -0.37 -9.57 -7.55
C ARG A 163 -1.82 -9.34 -7.14
N ALA A 164 -2.57 -10.39 -6.77
CA ALA A 164 -3.94 -10.27 -6.29
C ALA A 164 -4.04 -9.46 -4.98
N ALA A 165 -3.08 -9.63 -4.06
CA ALA A 165 -3.00 -8.83 -2.84
C ALA A 165 -2.72 -7.34 -3.13
N ILE A 166 -1.90 -7.03 -4.14
CA ILE A 166 -1.67 -5.67 -4.61
C ILE A 166 -2.98 -5.09 -5.21
N ALA A 167 -3.68 -5.86 -6.06
CA ALA A 167 -4.97 -5.43 -6.62
C ALA A 167 -5.98 -5.10 -5.52
N ARG A 168 -6.09 -5.94 -4.48
CA ARG A 168 -6.94 -5.68 -3.32
C ARG A 168 -6.52 -4.41 -2.55
N ALA A 169 -5.23 -4.22 -2.33
CA ALA A 169 -4.71 -3.01 -1.66
C ALA A 169 -5.03 -1.74 -2.47
N MET A 170 -5.15 -1.85 -3.80
CA MET A 170 -5.48 -0.76 -4.71
C MET A 170 -6.98 -0.57 -4.95
N ALA A 171 -7.85 -1.44 -4.43
CA ALA A 171 -9.28 -1.48 -4.78
C ALA A 171 -10.00 -0.15 -4.55
N MET A 172 -9.65 0.57 -3.49
CA MET A 172 -10.25 1.85 -3.07
C MET A 172 -9.56 3.09 -3.66
N ASP A 173 -8.68 2.95 -4.66
CA ASP A 173 -7.84 4.03 -5.20
C ASP A 173 -7.12 4.82 -4.09
N PRO A 174 -6.26 4.14 -3.30
CA PRO A 174 -5.63 4.75 -2.14
C PRO A 174 -4.65 5.86 -2.51
N GLU A 175 -4.48 6.82 -1.60
CA GLU A 175 -3.48 7.89 -1.70
C GLU A 175 -2.11 7.43 -1.18
N ILE A 176 -2.09 6.39 -0.31
CA ILE A 176 -0.88 5.79 0.24
C ILE A 176 -0.95 4.27 0.10
N LEU A 177 0.15 3.64 -0.34
CA LEU A 177 0.31 2.19 -0.33
C LEU A 177 1.45 1.75 0.57
N PHE A 178 1.17 0.73 1.37
CA PHE A 178 2.14 0.07 2.23
C PHE A 178 2.38 -1.37 1.77
N PHE A 179 3.64 -1.75 1.68
CA PHE A 179 4.05 -3.10 1.27
C PHE A 179 4.94 -3.73 2.34
N ASP A 180 4.52 -4.87 2.87
CA ASP A 180 5.29 -5.69 3.80
C ASP A 180 5.91 -6.87 3.03
N GLU A 181 7.18 -6.78 2.71
CA GLU A 181 7.97 -7.79 1.99
C GLU A 181 7.25 -8.32 0.72
N PRO A 182 6.93 -7.43 -0.25
CA PRO A 182 6.06 -7.78 -1.38
C PRO A 182 6.63 -8.89 -2.27
N SER A 183 7.94 -8.98 -2.43
CA SER A 183 8.65 -9.95 -3.28
C SER A 183 9.25 -11.13 -2.49
N ALA A 184 9.10 -11.16 -1.14
CA ALA A 184 9.69 -12.21 -0.31
C ALA A 184 9.14 -13.61 -0.65
N GLY A 185 10.04 -14.61 -0.68
CA GLY A 185 9.73 -16.01 -0.93
C GLY A 185 9.43 -16.36 -2.39
N LEU A 186 9.70 -15.45 -3.32
CA LEU A 186 9.58 -15.66 -4.76
C LEU A 186 10.97 -15.91 -5.39
N ASP A 187 10.97 -16.58 -6.53
CA ASP A 187 12.19 -16.64 -7.34
C ASP A 187 12.57 -15.23 -7.87
N PRO A 188 13.85 -14.99 -8.22
CA PRO A 188 14.33 -13.65 -8.58
C PRO A 188 13.61 -13.01 -9.77
N ILE A 189 13.17 -13.80 -10.76
CA ILE A 189 12.49 -13.27 -11.96
C ILE A 189 11.08 -12.79 -11.58
N ILE A 190 10.35 -13.58 -10.81
CA ILE A 190 9.01 -13.22 -10.33
C ILE A 190 9.08 -12.05 -9.35
N ALA A 191 10.08 -12.03 -8.46
CA ALA A 191 10.33 -10.92 -7.54
C ALA A 191 10.53 -9.60 -8.30
N ALA A 192 11.41 -9.58 -9.29
CA ALA A 192 11.62 -8.41 -10.16
C ALA A 192 10.31 -7.94 -10.82
N GLY A 193 9.47 -8.88 -11.27
CA GLY A 193 8.16 -8.53 -11.86
C GLY A 193 7.16 -7.94 -10.85
N ILE A 194 7.29 -8.21 -9.55
CA ILE A 194 6.52 -7.53 -8.50
C ILE A 194 7.06 -6.12 -8.28
N ASP A 195 8.37 -5.96 -8.24
CA ASP A 195 9.01 -4.65 -8.03
C ASP A 195 8.70 -3.70 -9.20
N GLU A 196 8.75 -4.19 -10.45
CA GLU A 196 8.31 -3.44 -11.64
C GLU A 196 6.84 -3.04 -11.55
N LEU A 197 5.97 -3.93 -11.08
CA LEU A 197 4.55 -3.63 -10.89
C LEU A 197 4.37 -2.48 -9.89
N ILE A 198 5.07 -2.50 -8.75
CA ILE A 198 5.01 -1.43 -7.74
C ILE A 198 5.48 -0.09 -8.35
N LEU A 199 6.57 -0.10 -9.12
CA LEU A 199 7.07 1.10 -9.81
C LEU A 199 6.06 1.62 -10.85
N LYS A 200 5.40 0.73 -11.60
CA LYS A 200 4.34 1.09 -12.54
C LYS A 200 3.15 1.73 -11.83
N VAL A 201 2.71 1.14 -10.72
CA VAL A 201 1.64 1.68 -9.88
C VAL A 201 2.00 3.09 -9.38
N LYS A 202 3.22 3.29 -8.83
CA LYS A 202 3.71 4.62 -8.43
C LYS A 202 3.59 5.62 -9.58
N LYS A 203 4.11 5.27 -10.76
CA LYS A 203 4.17 6.16 -11.93
C LYS A 203 2.77 6.56 -12.43
N VAL A 204 1.83 5.61 -12.44
CA VAL A 204 0.47 5.85 -12.97
C VAL A 204 -0.38 6.65 -11.98
N TYR A 205 -0.33 6.29 -10.70
CA TYR A 205 -1.22 6.86 -9.68
C TYR A 205 -0.60 8.00 -8.88
N ARG A 206 0.72 8.23 -9.00
CA ARG A 206 1.48 9.27 -8.27
C ARG A 206 1.26 9.26 -6.76
N ILE A 207 1.02 8.08 -6.20
CA ILE A 207 0.73 7.85 -4.79
C ILE A 207 2.01 7.74 -3.95
N THR A 208 1.89 8.01 -2.67
CA THR A 208 2.98 7.82 -1.70
C THR A 208 3.10 6.33 -1.36
N ILE A 209 4.31 5.79 -1.39
CA ILE A 209 4.56 4.36 -1.16
C ILE A 209 5.57 4.16 -0.04
N VAL A 210 5.28 3.22 0.87
CA VAL A 210 6.25 2.72 1.86
C VAL A 210 6.41 1.22 1.68
N VAL A 211 7.63 0.78 1.43
CA VAL A 211 7.99 -0.64 1.27
C VAL A 211 8.93 -1.03 2.39
N VAL A 212 8.66 -2.11 3.10
CA VAL A 212 9.65 -2.75 3.96
C VAL A 212 10.13 -4.05 3.32
N THR A 213 11.44 -4.26 3.34
CA THR A 213 12.07 -5.44 2.74
C THR A 213 13.38 -5.79 3.46
N HIS A 214 13.98 -6.90 3.09
CA HIS A 214 15.27 -7.38 3.59
C HIS A 214 16.45 -6.84 2.78
#